data_43999d6ff526436de7ab60e03dffcc0f
#
_entry.id   43999d6ff526436de7ab60e03dffcc0f
#
_cell.length_a   1.000
_cell.length_b   1.000
_cell.length_c   1.000
_cell.angle_alpha   90.00
_cell.angle_beta   90.00
_cell.angle_gamma   90.00
#
_symmetry.space_group_name_H-M   'P 1'
#
loop_
_entity.id
_entity.type
_entity.pdbx_description
1 polymer ?
#
loop_
_entity_poly.entity_id
_entity_poly.type
_entity_poly.pdbx_seq_one_letter_code
_entity_poly.pdbx_strand_id
1 'polypeptide(L)'
;MSRSRRESDVKYMLLMMGPAAKWQEFLQLRPEELRAHHEFMNRLNDELSAAGELVEAQGLAFPDQAKVVRTQPGGEVVVTDGPFPETKEFLAGYWIVDVADEARALAVARAASAAPGAGGAPVGQPIEVRQVMSEPEVEM
;
A
#
# COMPACT_ATOMS: atom_id res chain seq x y z
N MET A 1 -7.11 22.02 -9.74
CA MET A 1 -5.74 22.24 -10.20
C MET A 1 -4.77 21.57 -9.26
N SER A 2 -3.76 20.91 -9.81
CA SER A 2 -2.75 20.29 -8.97
C SER A 2 -1.82 21.35 -8.39
N ARG A 3 -1.35 21.09 -7.18
CA ARG A 3 -0.37 21.96 -6.56
C ARG A 3 1.01 21.72 -7.17
N SER A 4 1.86 22.72 -7.16
CA SER A 4 3.23 22.57 -7.60
C SER A 4 4.04 21.92 -6.48
N ARG A 5 4.93 21.02 -6.84
CA ARG A 5 5.84 20.42 -5.87
C ARG A 5 6.78 21.48 -5.31
N ARG A 6 6.97 21.47 -4.01
CA ARG A 6 7.87 22.38 -3.33
C ARG A 6 9.14 21.62 -2.91
N GLU A 7 10.21 22.35 -2.75
CA GLU A 7 11.48 21.78 -2.32
C GLU A 7 11.36 21.10 -0.96
N SER A 8 10.49 21.62 -0.10
CA SER A 8 10.26 21.04 1.23
C SER A 8 9.34 19.84 1.21
N ASP A 9 8.75 19.50 0.08
CA ASP A 9 7.84 18.34 -0.02
C ASP A 9 8.61 17.05 0.20
N VAL A 10 7.96 16.10 0.85
CA VAL A 10 8.56 14.85 1.27
C VAL A 10 7.75 13.69 0.74
N LYS A 11 8.43 12.66 0.30
CA LYS A 11 7.76 11.45 -0.17
C LYS A 11 7.57 10.46 0.96
N TYR A 12 6.37 9.90 1.03
CA TYR A 12 6.04 8.84 1.98
C TYR A 12 5.47 7.66 1.23
N MET A 13 5.78 6.47 1.73
CA MET A 13 5.18 5.25 1.25
C MET A 13 4.14 4.81 2.28
N LEU A 14 2.95 4.52 1.79
CA LEU A 14 1.83 4.05 2.60
C LEU A 14 1.64 2.59 2.26
N LEU A 15 1.96 1.71 3.20
CA LEU A 15 1.96 0.26 2.95
C LEU A 15 0.74 -0.36 3.60
N MET A 16 -0.14 -0.92 2.77
CA MET A 16 -1.32 -1.61 3.27
C MET A 16 -0.92 -3.04 3.64
N MET A 17 -0.88 -3.30 4.93
CA MET A 17 -0.41 -4.57 5.48
C MET A 17 -1.55 -5.37 6.08
N GLY A 18 -1.36 -6.66 6.21
CA GLY A 18 -2.31 -7.50 6.89
C GLY A 18 -1.94 -8.97 6.78
N PRO A 19 -2.52 -9.82 7.65
CA PRO A 19 -2.29 -11.27 7.55
C PRO A 19 -3.05 -11.86 6.37
N ALA A 20 -2.58 -12.99 5.87
CA ALA A 20 -3.19 -13.66 4.71
C ALA A 20 -4.67 -13.96 4.93
N ALA A 21 -5.06 -14.26 6.18
CA ALA A 21 -6.46 -14.54 6.50
C ALA A 21 -7.38 -13.35 6.18
N LYS A 22 -6.90 -12.13 6.39
CA LYS A 22 -7.70 -10.93 6.09
C LYS A 22 -7.96 -10.78 4.59
N TRP A 23 -6.98 -11.12 3.77
CA TRP A 23 -7.17 -11.03 2.32
C TRP A 23 -8.11 -12.09 1.81
N GLN A 24 -8.18 -13.25 2.46
CA GLN A 24 -9.16 -14.26 2.13
C GLN A 24 -10.58 -13.78 2.43
N GLU A 25 -10.76 -13.04 3.52
CA GLU A 25 -12.04 -12.39 3.82
C GLU A 25 -12.43 -11.40 2.71
N PHE A 26 -11.44 -10.66 2.20
CA PHE A 26 -11.67 -9.72 1.12
C PHE A 26 -12.17 -10.42 -0.14
N LEU A 27 -11.68 -11.63 -0.42
CA LEU A 27 -12.14 -12.42 -1.56
C LEU A 27 -13.60 -12.84 -1.44
N GLN A 28 -14.16 -12.81 -0.24
CA GLN A 28 -15.54 -13.22 -0.01
C GLN A 28 -16.52 -12.05 -0.06
N LEU A 29 -16.03 -10.86 -0.39
CA LEU A 29 -16.92 -9.72 -0.56
C LEU A 29 -17.88 -9.95 -1.72
N ARG A 30 -19.14 -9.50 -1.56
CA ARG A 30 -20.08 -9.56 -2.64
C ARG A 30 -19.64 -8.62 -3.78
N PRO A 31 -20.07 -8.89 -5.02
CA PRO A 31 -19.64 -8.05 -6.15
C PRO A 31 -19.89 -6.55 -5.94
N GLU A 32 -21.03 -6.18 -5.35
CA GLU A 32 -21.35 -4.78 -5.10
C GLU A 32 -20.47 -4.18 -4.01
N GLU A 33 -20.04 -4.99 -3.04
CA GLU A 33 -19.13 -4.53 -2.00
C GLU A 33 -17.73 -4.32 -2.57
N LEU A 34 -17.30 -5.23 -3.42
CA LEU A 34 -16.01 -5.12 -4.08
C LEU A 34 -15.98 -3.90 -5.01
N ARG A 35 -17.07 -3.66 -5.72
CA ARG A 35 -17.19 -2.49 -6.58
C ARG A 35 -17.09 -1.20 -5.77
N ALA A 36 -17.79 -1.13 -4.63
CA ALA A 36 -17.74 0.04 -3.77
C ALA A 36 -16.33 0.29 -3.25
N HIS A 37 -15.62 -0.78 -2.90
CA HIS A 37 -14.22 -0.68 -2.46
C HIS A 37 -13.34 -0.09 -3.57
N HIS A 38 -13.45 -0.62 -4.78
CA HIS A 38 -12.65 -0.15 -5.90
C HIS A 38 -12.98 1.29 -6.28
N GLU A 39 -14.26 1.64 -6.25
CA GLU A 39 -14.68 3.02 -6.54
C GLU A 39 -14.09 4.00 -5.52
N PHE A 40 -14.08 3.61 -4.25
CA PHE A 40 -13.49 4.42 -3.20
C PHE A 40 -11.99 4.63 -3.46
N MET A 41 -11.28 3.56 -3.76
CA MET A 41 -9.83 3.63 -4.01
C MET A 41 -9.53 4.47 -5.24
N ASN A 42 -10.31 4.31 -6.30
CA ASN A 42 -10.13 5.09 -7.51
C ASN A 42 -10.36 6.57 -7.25
N ARG A 43 -11.39 6.90 -6.48
CA ARG A 43 -11.69 8.28 -6.14
C ARG A 43 -10.57 8.90 -5.31
N LEU A 44 -10.07 8.15 -4.33
CA LEU A 44 -8.95 8.63 -3.51
C LEU A 44 -7.73 8.91 -4.38
N ASN A 45 -7.40 7.98 -5.28
CA ASN A 45 -6.25 8.14 -6.16
C ASN A 45 -6.44 9.34 -7.11
N ASP A 46 -7.65 9.53 -7.61
CA ASP A 46 -7.95 10.67 -8.48
C ASP A 46 -7.80 11.99 -7.73
N GLU A 47 -8.27 12.05 -6.49
CA GLU A 47 -8.12 13.25 -5.67
C GLU A 47 -6.65 13.56 -5.38
N LEU A 48 -5.88 12.53 -5.06
CA LEU A 48 -4.45 12.72 -4.81
C LEU A 48 -3.72 13.15 -6.07
N SER A 49 -4.09 12.59 -7.21
CA SER A 49 -3.50 12.94 -8.49
C SER A 49 -3.84 14.39 -8.84
N ALA A 50 -5.08 14.78 -8.66
CA ALA A 50 -5.51 16.15 -8.93
C ALA A 50 -4.81 17.16 -8.04
N ALA A 51 -4.49 16.78 -6.82
CA ALA A 51 -3.76 17.63 -5.89
C ALA A 51 -2.25 17.67 -6.16
N GLY A 52 -1.77 16.84 -7.09
CA GLY A 52 -0.34 16.78 -7.39
C GLY A 52 0.45 16.01 -6.34
N GLU A 53 -0.23 15.17 -5.56
CA GLU A 53 0.41 14.45 -4.46
C GLU A 53 0.67 12.98 -4.76
N LEU A 54 -0.01 12.39 -5.75
CA LEU A 54 0.17 10.98 -6.07
C LEU A 54 1.39 10.77 -6.96
N VAL A 55 2.34 9.96 -6.49
CA VAL A 55 3.47 9.54 -7.30
C VAL A 55 3.14 8.19 -7.95
N GLU A 56 2.66 7.23 -7.14
CA GLU A 56 2.37 5.90 -7.61
C GLU A 56 1.44 5.20 -6.63
N ALA A 57 0.58 4.33 -7.13
CA ALA A 57 -0.25 3.46 -6.31
C ALA A 57 -0.40 2.13 -7.04
N GLN A 58 -0.18 1.02 -6.32
CA GLN A 58 -0.26 -0.31 -6.89
C GLN A 58 -0.87 -1.29 -5.89
N GLY A 59 -1.75 -2.15 -6.38
CA GLY A 59 -2.17 -3.33 -5.64
C GLY A 59 -1.29 -4.50 -6.04
N LEU A 60 -1.13 -5.45 -5.13
CA LEU A 60 -0.30 -6.63 -5.37
C LEU A 60 -1.16 -7.88 -5.40
N ALA A 61 -0.69 -8.91 -6.10
CA ALA A 61 -1.34 -10.21 -6.11
C ALA A 61 -1.34 -10.80 -4.69
N PHE A 62 -2.26 -11.72 -4.44
CA PHE A 62 -2.37 -12.34 -3.12
C PHE A 62 -1.09 -13.10 -2.75
N PRO A 63 -0.82 -13.22 -1.45
CA PRO A 63 0.45 -13.81 -0.99
C PRO A 63 0.68 -15.26 -1.43
N ASP A 64 -0.37 -16.01 -1.74
CA ASP A 64 -0.23 -17.38 -2.23
C ASP A 64 0.48 -17.44 -3.58
N GLN A 65 0.57 -16.33 -4.30
CA GLN A 65 1.27 -16.25 -5.56
C GLN A 65 2.69 -15.71 -5.42
N ALA A 66 3.09 -15.39 -4.19
CA ALA A 66 4.40 -14.79 -3.97
C ALA A 66 5.51 -15.82 -4.05
N LYS A 67 6.66 -15.37 -4.50
CA LYS A 67 7.91 -16.15 -4.50
C LYS A 67 8.92 -15.42 -3.64
N VAL A 68 9.73 -16.19 -2.93
CA VAL A 68 10.82 -15.61 -2.15
C VAL A 68 12.13 -16.15 -2.71
N VAL A 69 13.00 -15.25 -3.07
CA VAL A 69 14.31 -15.59 -3.63
C VAL A 69 15.38 -15.26 -2.60
N ARG A 70 16.24 -16.22 -2.33
CA ARG A 70 17.31 -16.04 -1.34
C ARG A 70 18.61 -16.62 -1.89
N THR A 71 19.67 -15.86 -1.75
CA THR A 71 21.01 -16.33 -2.10
C THR A 71 21.68 -16.87 -0.85
N GLN A 72 22.11 -18.12 -0.90
CA GLN A 72 22.81 -18.77 0.19
C GLN A 72 24.24 -18.26 0.30
N PRO A 73 24.89 -18.43 1.47
CA PRO A 73 26.28 -17.96 1.64
C PRO A 73 27.27 -18.50 0.60
N GLY A 74 27.02 -19.68 0.04
CA GLY A 74 27.87 -20.25 -1.02
C GLY A 74 27.54 -19.79 -2.41
N GLY A 75 26.57 -18.85 -2.57
CA GLY A 75 26.16 -18.34 -3.88
C GLY A 75 25.00 -19.07 -4.52
N GLU A 76 24.53 -20.16 -3.92
CA GLU A 76 23.39 -20.88 -4.43
C GLU A 76 22.10 -20.07 -4.23
N VAL A 77 21.26 -20.01 -5.26
CA VAL A 77 19.99 -19.29 -5.22
C VAL A 77 18.86 -20.27 -4.94
N VAL A 78 18.05 -19.95 -3.94
CA VAL A 78 16.88 -20.76 -3.57
C VAL A 78 15.63 -19.94 -3.81
N VAL A 79 14.64 -20.52 -4.49
CA VAL A 79 13.34 -19.88 -4.72
C VAL A 79 12.29 -20.69 -3.97
N THR A 80 11.54 -20.02 -3.10
CA THR A 80 10.50 -20.66 -2.28
C THR A 80 9.13 -20.09 -2.70
N ASP A 81 8.15 -20.99 -2.81
CA ASP A 81 6.79 -20.61 -3.14
C ASP A 81 5.93 -20.43 -1.88
N GLY A 82 4.86 -19.62 -1.99
CA GLY A 82 3.78 -19.69 -1.03
C GLY A 82 3.06 -21.03 -1.13
N PRO A 83 2.15 -21.35 -0.22
CA PRO A 83 1.54 -20.45 0.75
C PRO A 83 2.38 -20.19 1.98
N PHE A 84 2.10 -19.07 2.61
CA PHE A 84 2.75 -18.67 3.85
C PHE A 84 1.76 -18.83 5.02
N PRO A 85 2.25 -18.85 6.28
CA PRO A 85 1.36 -18.90 7.43
C PRO A 85 0.32 -17.78 7.41
N GLU A 86 -0.91 -18.10 7.78
CA GLU A 86 -2.02 -17.13 7.76
C GLU A 86 -1.79 -15.93 8.67
N THR A 87 -0.99 -16.10 9.71
CA THR A 87 -0.72 -15.04 10.69
C THR A 87 0.39 -14.11 10.25
N LYS A 88 1.17 -14.50 9.22
CA LYS A 88 2.24 -13.63 8.72
C LYS A 88 1.64 -12.45 7.99
N GLU A 89 2.17 -11.26 8.24
CA GLU A 89 1.71 -10.07 7.55
C GLU A 89 2.36 -9.95 6.20
N PHE A 90 1.57 -9.49 5.23
CA PHE A 90 2.00 -9.29 3.85
C PHE A 90 1.59 -7.91 3.37
N LEU A 91 2.33 -7.40 2.41
CA LEU A 91 2.01 -6.16 1.72
C LEU A 91 0.94 -6.45 0.67
N ALA A 92 -0.23 -5.80 0.79
CA ALA A 92 -1.32 -5.97 -0.16
C ALA A 92 -1.27 -4.93 -1.29
N GLY A 93 -0.67 -3.78 -0.99
CA GLY A 93 -0.58 -2.70 -1.95
C GLY A 93 0.05 -1.50 -1.28
N TYR A 94 0.32 -0.47 -2.06
CA TYR A 94 0.97 0.71 -1.51
C TYR A 94 0.64 1.94 -2.32
N TRP A 95 0.86 3.09 -1.68
CA TRP A 95 0.89 4.39 -2.34
C TRP A 95 2.23 5.03 -2.08
N ILE A 96 2.71 5.81 -3.03
CA ILE A 96 3.79 6.75 -2.78
C ILE A 96 3.22 8.12 -3.03
N VAL A 97 3.29 8.97 -2.01
CA VAL A 97 2.76 10.33 -2.08
C VAL A 97 3.89 11.33 -1.84
N ASP A 98 3.80 12.48 -2.49
CA ASP A 98 4.74 13.57 -2.34
C ASP A 98 3.97 14.74 -1.70
N VAL A 99 4.19 14.97 -0.42
CA VAL A 99 3.33 15.82 0.40
C VAL A 99 4.13 16.85 1.17
N ALA A 100 3.43 17.83 1.71
CA ALA A 100 4.07 18.93 2.43
C ALA A 100 4.76 18.48 3.72
N ASP A 101 4.15 17.50 4.43
CA ASP A 101 4.65 17.06 5.72
C ASP A 101 4.05 15.71 6.12
N GLU A 102 4.51 15.18 7.25
CA GLU A 102 4.04 13.91 7.76
C GLU A 102 2.55 13.94 8.11
N ALA A 103 2.08 15.07 8.63
CA ALA A 103 0.66 15.20 9.00
C ALA A 103 -0.24 14.95 7.79
N ARG A 104 0.17 15.44 6.63
CA ARG A 104 -0.59 15.21 5.40
C ARG A 104 -0.54 13.74 5.00
N ALA A 105 0.63 13.10 5.11
CA ALA A 105 0.76 11.67 4.81
C ALA A 105 -0.16 10.84 5.72
N LEU A 106 -0.22 11.17 7.00
CA LEU A 106 -1.10 10.49 7.94
C LEU A 106 -2.57 10.70 7.60
N ALA A 107 -2.93 11.90 7.15
CA ALA A 107 -4.30 12.18 6.73
C ALA A 107 -4.71 11.33 5.53
N VAL A 108 -3.79 11.16 4.58
CA VAL A 108 -4.04 10.31 3.41
C VAL A 108 -4.19 8.85 3.84
N ALA A 109 -3.34 8.37 4.73
CA ALA A 109 -3.42 7.01 5.24
C ALA A 109 -4.74 6.77 5.97
N ARG A 110 -5.19 7.76 6.77
CA ARG A 110 -6.48 7.67 7.45
C ARG A 110 -7.62 7.51 6.45
N ALA A 111 -7.60 8.30 5.37
CA ALA A 111 -8.62 8.20 4.33
C ALA A 111 -8.58 6.82 3.67
N ALA A 112 -7.39 6.32 3.36
CA ALA A 112 -7.25 5.01 2.71
C ALA A 112 -7.73 3.88 3.62
N SER A 113 -7.49 3.98 4.94
CA SER A 113 -7.90 2.94 5.88
C SER A 113 -9.41 2.85 6.06
N ALA A 114 -10.14 3.85 5.60
CA ALA A 114 -11.60 3.89 5.69
C ALA A 114 -12.30 3.25 4.49
N ALA A 115 -11.56 2.66 3.56
CA ALA A 115 -12.14 2.03 2.38
C ALA A 115 -13.17 0.98 2.80
N PRO A 116 -14.34 0.96 2.16
CA PRO A 116 -15.42 0.06 2.59
C PRO A 116 -15.13 -1.39 2.25
N GLY A 117 -15.54 -2.27 3.16
CA GLY A 117 -15.50 -3.71 2.97
C GLY A 117 -16.87 -4.32 3.16
N ALA A 118 -16.95 -5.42 3.90
CA ALA A 118 -18.21 -6.12 4.14
C ALA A 118 -19.21 -5.20 4.84
N GLY A 119 -20.43 -5.14 4.30
CA GLY A 119 -21.50 -4.32 4.86
C GLY A 119 -21.23 -2.82 4.81
N GLY A 120 -20.24 -2.38 4.03
CA GLY A 120 -19.87 -0.98 3.94
C GLY A 120 -18.97 -0.49 5.07
N ALA A 121 -18.67 -1.36 6.04
CA ALA A 121 -17.78 -0.99 7.13
C ALA A 121 -16.33 -0.86 6.63
N PRO A 122 -15.51 -0.04 7.28
CA PRO A 122 -14.11 0.06 6.87
C PRO A 122 -13.42 -1.30 6.91
N VAL A 123 -12.60 -1.58 5.90
CA VAL A 123 -11.81 -2.81 5.87
C VAL A 123 -10.91 -2.88 7.10
N GLY A 124 -10.39 -1.76 7.53
CA GLY A 124 -9.65 -1.69 8.80
C GLY A 124 -8.27 -2.30 8.77
N GLN A 125 -7.70 -2.52 7.60
CA GLN A 125 -6.32 -2.99 7.53
C GLN A 125 -5.37 -1.86 7.91
N PRO A 126 -4.34 -2.18 8.69
CA PRO A 126 -3.36 -1.15 9.05
C PRO A 126 -2.58 -0.66 7.83
N ILE A 127 -2.29 0.62 7.84
CA ILE A 127 -1.46 1.23 6.81
C ILE A 127 -0.24 1.80 7.50
N GLU A 128 0.91 1.22 7.19
CA GLU A 128 2.17 1.69 7.73
C GLU A 128 2.66 2.87 6.89
N VAL A 129 3.03 3.95 7.56
CA VAL A 129 3.48 5.18 6.88
C VAL A 129 4.97 5.32 7.10
N ARG A 130 5.74 5.33 6.01
CA ARG A 130 7.20 5.42 6.09
C ARG A 130 7.71 6.47 5.13
N GLN A 131 8.59 7.32 5.61
CA GLN A 131 9.24 8.29 4.74
C GLN A 131 10.15 7.55 3.76
N VAL A 132 10.05 7.92 2.49
CA VAL A 132 10.96 7.39 1.49
C VAL A 132 12.30 8.11 1.65
N MET A 133 13.36 7.36 1.78
CA MET A 133 14.68 7.97 1.91
C MET A 133 15.02 8.73 0.63
N SER A 134 15.55 9.91 0.81
CA SER A 134 16.12 10.63 -0.32
C SER A 134 17.30 9.87 -0.84
N GLU A 135 17.70 10.18 -2.06
CA GLU A 135 18.87 9.53 -2.66
C GLU A 135 20.04 9.61 -1.69
N PRO A 136 20.72 8.47 -1.43
CA PRO A 136 21.79 8.47 -0.46
C PRO A 136 22.88 9.47 -0.79
N GLU A 137 23.42 10.11 0.25
CA GLU A 137 24.58 10.95 0.10
C GLU A 137 25.76 10.10 -0.35
N VAL A 138 26.66 10.71 -1.09
CA VAL A 138 27.74 9.97 -1.72
C VAL A 138 28.69 9.32 -0.72
N GLU A 139 28.74 9.82 0.48
CA GLU A 139 29.58 9.26 1.55
C GLU A 139 29.12 7.90 2.04
N MET A 140 28.02 7.42 1.57
CA MET A 140 27.63 6.05 1.89
C MET A 140 28.49 5.05 1.18
#